data_de30d0cbef1b8b66707393fae4bc95c6
#
_entry.id   de30d0cbef1b8b66707393fae4bc95c6
#
_cell.length_a   1.000
_cell.length_b   1.000
_cell.length_c   1.000
_cell.angle_alpha   90.00
_cell.angle_beta   90.00
_cell.angle_gamma   90.00
#
_symmetry.space_group_name_H-M   'P 1'
#
loop_
_entity.id
_entity.type
_entity.pdbx_description
1 polymer ?
#
loop_
_entity_poly.entity_id
_entity_poly.type
_entity_poly.pdbx_seq_one_letter_code
_entity_poly.pdbx_strand_id
1 'polypeptide(L)'
;MISMKRRMLLGSAGVALAAPMIMTRAAVAQQSGAETSMDIDHAMPPETHRFNVGKFEVVVVKDGARPSEKPQETFGTNQSPETVGALLEANFLPADKFVNSFAPVLVNTGSDVILFDTGLGEGGRQNGLGRLVEGLTAAGYKREDVTTVVITHMHGDHIGGLMEGGQPAFPNARYVTGQAEYDFWVDPARVGTPAENGQKGVLANVKPMAEKMTFIGDGGAVVSGITGMAAFGHSPGHMIYRIESEGRQLVLTADTANHFVLSLQRPDWEVRFDMDKAAAAATRSKVFDMLATDKLAFLGYHMPFPAVGFVEKVDQGYRFVPKAYQFDI
;
A
#
# COMPACT_ATOMS: atom_id res chain seq x y z
N MET A 1 30.68 34.14 59.85
CA MET A 1 32.08 34.49 60.13
C MET A 1 32.85 34.65 58.83
N ILE A 2 33.16 35.88 58.54
CA ILE A 2 34.49 36.41 58.15
C ILE A 2 34.93 35.94 56.76
N SER A 3 35.23 36.77 55.82
CA SER A 3 35.62 38.18 55.61
C SER A 3 36.34 38.22 54.26
N MET A 4 35.84 38.97 53.30
CA MET A 4 36.40 40.24 52.80
C MET A 4 37.93 40.29 52.60
N LYS A 5 38.37 40.63 51.42
CA LYS A 5 38.98 41.91 50.95
C LYS A 5 39.99 41.54 49.84
N ARG A 6 40.26 42.24 48.85
CA ARG A 6 40.33 43.61 48.35
C ARG A 6 41.34 43.62 47.20
N ARG A 7 40.95 44.32 46.14
CA ARG A 7 41.70 45.37 45.40
C ARG A 7 43.13 45.14 44.95
N MET A 8 43.42 45.39 43.66
CA MET A 8 43.99 46.65 43.22
C MET A 8 44.06 46.82 41.70
N LEU A 9 43.79 48.04 41.27
CA LEU A 9 43.99 48.65 39.97
C LEU A 9 45.49 48.89 39.71
N LEU A 10 45.84 49.00 38.39
CA LEU A 10 46.83 49.84 37.74
C LEU A 10 46.76 49.44 36.25
N GLY A 11 46.40 50.22 35.25
CA GLY A 11 46.67 51.62 34.98
C GLY A 11 47.95 51.81 34.15
N SER A 12 47.79 51.93 32.81
CA SER A 12 48.66 52.79 31.95
C SER A 12 48.44 52.46 30.47
N ALA A 13 47.89 53.42 29.82
CA ALA A 13 48.58 54.39 28.91
C ALA A 13 48.81 53.82 27.49
N GLY A 14 48.12 54.46 26.63
CA GLY A 14 47.97 54.35 25.23
C GLY A 14 49.20 54.61 24.38
N VAL A 15 49.12 54.17 23.16
CA VAL A 15 49.75 54.74 21.99
C VAL A 15 48.80 54.64 20.82
N ALA A 16 48.33 55.76 20.34
CA ALA A 16 47.61 55.84 19.09
C ALA A 16 48.59 55.84 17.94
N LEU A 17 48.53 54.88 17.07
CA LEU A 17 49.17 54.92 15.74
C LEU A 17 48.08 55.01 14.68
N ALA A 18 48.03 56.17 14.08
CA ALA A 18 47.23 56.48 12.88
C ALA A 18 47.84 55.74 11.68
N ALA A 19 47.10 54.89 11.04
CA ALA A 19 47.41 54.31 9.74
C ALA A 19 46.46 54.88 8.67
N PRO A 20 46.96 55.16 7.46
CA PRO A 20 46.21 55.87 6.45
C PRO A 20 45.10 55.01 5.85
N MET A 21 43.96 55.63 5.69
CA MET A 21 42.77 55.12 5.06
C MET A 21 42.99 55.02 3.54
N ILE A 22 43.28 53.87 3.01
CA ILE A 22 43.23 53.63 1.57
C ILE A 22 41.77 53.26 1.21
N MET A 23 41.07 54.21 0.59
CA MET A 23 39.80 53.95 -0.05
C MET A 23 40.02 53.11 -1.32
N THR A 24 39.86 51.85 -1.24
CA THR A 24 39.64 51.02 -2.42
C THR A 24 38.14 50.99 -2.72
N ARG A 25 37.76 51.57 -3.85
CA ARG A 25 36.45 51.37 -4.45
C ARG A 25 36.29 49.88 -4.78
N ALA A 26 35.56 49.15 -3.95
CA ALA A 26 35.07 47.83 -4.33
C ALA A 26 33.99 48.02 -5.42
N ALA A 27 34.33 47.66 -6.63
CA ALA A 27 33.33 47.47 -7.68
C ALA A 27 32.45 46.30 -7.23
N VAL A 28 31.20 46.56 -6.88
CA VAL A 28 30.17 45.56 -6.68
C VAL A 28 29.87 45.01 -8.07
N ALA A 29 30.52 43.92 -8.42
CA ALA A 29 30.06 43.07 -9.51
C ALA A 29 28.71 42.46 -9.08
N GLN A 30 27.67 42.99 -9.68
CA GLN A 30 26.34 42.40 -9.62
C GLN A 30 26.41 41.09 -10.39
N GLN A 31 26.78 39.99 -9.70
CA GLN A 31 26.53 38.65 -10.20
C GLN A 31 25.02 38.46 -10.20
N SER A 32 24.43 38.61 -11.39
CA SER A 32 23.13 37.99 -11.67
C SER A 32 23.33 36.48 -11.50
N GLY A 33 23.07 35.99 -10.31
CA GLY A 33 22.92 34.57 -10.06
C GLY A 33 21.72 34.08 -10.88
N ALA A 34 22.00 33.56 -12.05
CA ALA A 34 21.10 32.59 -12.63
C ALA A 34 21.04 31.42 -11.61
N GLU A 35 19.98 31.40 -10.81
CA GLU A 35 19.58 30.16 -10.14
C GLU A 35 19.30 29.16 -11.27
N THR A 36 20.31 28.37 -11.63
CA THR A 36 20.09 27.11 -12.29
C THR A 36 19.36 26.27 -11.25
N SER A 37 18.02 26.33 -11.27
CA SER A 37 17.25 25.24 -10.72
C SER A 37 17.74 23.99 -11.45
N MET A 38 18.53 23.18 -10.76
CA MET A 38 18.70 21.81 -11.22
C MET A 38 17.30 21.19 -11.09
N ASP A 39 16.60 21.18 -12.18
CA ASP A 39 15.39 20.36 -12.37
C ASP A 39 15.88 18.91 -12.39
N ILE A 40 16.18 18.42 -11.18
CA ILE A 40 16.46 17.00 -11.01
C ILE A 40 15.07 16.36 -11.11
N ASP A 41 14.76 15.89 -12.31
CA ASP A 41 13.63 14.98 -12.53
C ASP A 41 13.90 13.71 -11.70
N HIS A 42 13.54 13.78 -10.43
CA HIS A 42 13.53 12.66 -9.53
C HIS A 42 12.29 11.81 -9.81
N ALA A 43 12.21 11.24 -11.00
CA ALA A 43 11.34 10.11 -11.21
C ALA A 43 11.78 9.05 -10.19
N MET A 44 11.03 8.93 -9.10
CA MET A 44 11.32 7.92 -8.07
C MET A 44 11.41 6.56 -8.76
N PRO A 45 12.50 5.80 -8.55
CA PRO A 45 12.60 4.46 -9.13
C PRO A 45 11.42 3.61 -8.67
N PRO A 46 11.03 2.59 -9.45
CA PRO A 46 9.99 1.65 -9.02
C PRO A 46 10.35 1.05 -7.67
N GLU A 47 9.45 1.18 -6.70
CA GLU A 47 9.67 0.59 -5.37
C GLU A 47 9.21 -0.86 -5.39
N THR A 48 10.14 -1.78 -5.15
CA THR A 48 9.85 -3.20 -5.01
C THR A 48 10.50 -3.76 -3.75
N HIS A 49 9.87 -4.76 -3.16
CA HIS A 49 10.42 -5.47 -2.01
C HIS A 49 10.35 -6.97 -2.25
N ARG A 50 11.48 -7.67 -2.05
CA ARG A 50 11.61 -9.09 -2.29
C ARG A 50 11.93 -9.83 -0.99
N PHE A 51 11.27 -10.97 -0.78
CA PHE A 51 11.54 -11.90 0.31
C PHE A 51 11.06 -13.31 -0.04
N ASN A 52 11.36 -14.29 0.80
CA ASN A 52 10.93 -15.67 0.58
C ASN A 52 9.90 -16.13 1.61
N VAL A 53 9.02 -17.04 1.15
CA VAL A 53 8.16 -17.88 1.98
C VAL A 53 8.56 -19.33 1.68
N GLY A 54 9.38 -19.92 2.54
CA GLY A 54 10.04 -21.18 2.20
C GLY A 54 10.84 -21.06 0.89
N LYS A 55 10.49 -21.87 -0.12
CA LYS A 55 11.10 -21.80 -1.47
C LYS A 55 10.45 -20.80 -2.43
N PHE A 56 9.28 -20.25 -2.06
CA PHE A 56 8.58 -19.31 -2.92
C PHE A 56 9.18 -17.92 -2.78
N GLU A 57 9.54 -17.30 -3.89
CA GLU A 57 9.92 -15.90 -3.93
C GLU A 57 8.66 -15.03 -3.96
N VAL A 58 8.60 -14.01 -3.12
CA VAL A 58 7.52 -13.02 -3.09
C VAL A 58 8.09 -11.65 -3.43
N VAL A 59 7.49 -10.97 -4.40
CA VAL A 59 7.83 -9.60 -4.79
C VAL A 59 6.62 -8.71 -4.60
N VAL A 60 6.73 -7.75 -3.70
CA VAL A 60 5.74 -6.69 -3.54
C VAL A 60 6.12 -5.54 -4.45
N VAL A 61 5.19 -5.07 -5.25
CA VAL A 61 5.38 -3.90 -6.13
C VAL A 61 4.52 -2.75 -5.62
N LYS A 62 5.10 -1.57 -5.44
CA LYS A 62 4.32 -0.36 -5.18
C LYS A 62 3.79 0.19 -6.50
N ASP A 63 2.53 -0.08 -6.81
CA ASP A 63 1.84 0.43 -8.00
C ASP A 63 1.68 1.97 -7.96
N GLY A 64 1.74 2.53 -6.76
CA GLY A 64 1.72 3.95 -6.49
C GLY A 64 1.19 4.25 -5.10
N ALA A 65 1.07 5.54 -4.80
CA ALA A 65 0.48 6.01 -3.56
C ALA A 65 -0.27 7.33 -3.81
N ARG A 66 -1.46 7.46 -3.22
CA ARG A 66 -2.33 8.62 -3.39
C ARG A 66 -2.55 9.34 -2.07
N PRO A 67 -2.06 10.58 -1.91
CA PRO A 67 -2.45 11.44 -0.81
C PRO A 67 -3.95 11.73 -0.85
N SER A 68 -4.57 11.75 0.32
CA SER A 68 -6.00 12.04 0.50
C SER A 68 -6.20 12.83 1.78
N GLU A 69 -7.24 13.62 1.82
CA GLU A 69 -7.64 14.40 2.99
C GLU A 69 -8.83 13.75 3.69
N LYS A 70 -9.14 14.25 4.87
CA LYS A 70 -10.33 13.87 5.65
C LYS A 70 -10.48 12.36 5.84
N PRO A 71 -9.56 11.71 6.56
CA PRO A 71 -9.58 10.25 6.75
C PRO A 71 -10.92 9.72 7.26
N GLN A 72 -11.64 10.49 8.08
CA GLN A 72 -12.96 10.13 8.60
C GLN A 72 -14.01 9.92 7.50
N GLU A 73 -13.93 10.63 6.36
CA GLU A 73 -14.83 10.40 5.22
C GLU A 73 -14.57 9.06 4.50
N THR A 74 -13.47 8.39 4.86
CA THR A 74 -13.07 7.09 4.29
C THR A 74 -13.03 5.98 5.33
N PHE A 75 -12.42 6.23 6.49
CA PHE A 75 -12.23 5.26 7.57
C PHE A 75 -12.89 5.75 8.84
N GLY A 76 -13.82 4.97 9.39
CA GLY A 76 -14.64 5.39 10.53
C GLY A 76 -15.77 6.34 10.12
N THR A 77 -16.47 6.04 9.01
CA THR A 77 -17.59 6.86 8.51
C THR A 77 -18.76 6.93 9.49
N ASN A 78 -18.82 6.01 10.44
CA ASN A 78 -19.75 5.98 11.58
C ASN A 78 -19.20 6.66 12.85
N GLN A 79 -18.06 7.38 12.77
CA GLN A 79 -17.41 8.09 13.88
C GLN A 79 -17.37 9.59 13.61
N SER A 80 -17.08 10.39 14.66
CA SER A 80 -16.81 11.82 14.46
C SER A 80 -15.40 12.07 13.92
N PRO A 81 -15.15 13.17 13.17
CA PRO A 81 -13.80 13.55 12.73
C PRO A 81 -12.80 13.65 13.88
N GLU A 82 -13.25 14.16 15.06
CA GLU A 82 -12.42 14.30 16.24
C GLU A 82 -11.98 12.94 16.80
N THR A 83 -12.89 11.95 16.79
CA THR A 83 -12.60 10.59 17.26
C THR A 83 -11.56 9.92 16.36
N VAL A 84 -11.73 10.04 15.04
CA VAL A 84 -10.79 9.47 14.05
C VAL A 84 -9.45 10.20 14.13
N GLY A 85 -9.47 11.55 14.19
CA GLY A 85 -8.26 12.37 14.31
C GLY A 85 -7.47 12.05 15.58
N ALA A 86 -8.13 11.92 16.72
CA ALA A 86 -7.48 11.57 17.99
C ALA A 86 -6.77 10.20 17.93
N LEU A 87 -7.37 9.21 17.25
CA LEU A 87 -6.71 7.90 17.08
C LEU A 87 -5.49 7.99 16.17
N LEU A 88 -5.57 8.79 15.10
CA LEU A 88 -4.43 9.02 14.21
C LEU A 88 -3.28 9.71 14.97
N GLU A 89 -3.55 10.80 15.69
CA GLU A 89 -2.56 11.54 16.49
C GLU A 89 -1.91 10.66 17.56
N ALA A 90 -2.68 9.80 18.23
CA ALA A 90 -2.15 8.83 19.18
C ALA A 90 -1.18 7.82 18.57
N ASN A 91 -1.21 7.66 17.24
CA ASN A 91 -0.31 6.84 16.45
C ASN A 91 0.70 7.66 15.62
N PHE A 92 0.92 8.93 15.99
CA PHE A 92 1.86 9.86 15.33
C PHE A 92 1.55 10.13 13.85
N LEU A 93 0.27 10.09 13.48
CA LEU A 93 -0.21 10.34 12.12
C LEU A 93 -0.97 11.68 12.07
N PRO A 94 -1.00 12.37 10.91
CA PRO A 94 -1.82 13.55 10.71
C PRO A 94 -3.31 13.23 10.91
N ALA A 95 -4.05 14.10 11.60
CA ALA A 95 -5.47 13.91 11.85
C ALA A 95 -6.35 14.17 10.60
N ASP A 96 -5.84 14.97 9.66
CA ASP A 96 -6.60 15.55 8.55
C ASP A 96 -6.30 14.94 7.18
N LYS A 97 -5.27 14.09 7.08
CA LYS A 97 -4.80 13.51 5.81
C LYS A 97 -4.22 12.12 5.99
N PHE A 98 -4.17 11.37 4.91
CA PHE A 98 -3.56 10.04 4.85
C PHE A 98 -2.99 9.79 3.45
N VAL A 99 -2.21 8.73 3.31
CA VAL A 99 -1.71 8.25 2.01
C VAL A 99 -2.22 6.83 1.81
N ASN A 100 -2.93 6.62 0.72
CA ASN A 100 -3.36 5.28 0.31
C ASN A 100 -2.35 4.73 -0.69
N SER A 101 -1.67 3.64 -0.35
CA SER A 101 -0.73 2.91 -1.22
C SER A 101 -1.39 1.68 -1.82
N PHE A 102 -0.86 1.23 -2.95
CA PHE A 102 -1.37 0.09 -3.72
C PHE A 102 -0.24 -0.90 -3.94
N ALA A 103 -0.40 -2.13 -3.49
CA ALA A 103 0.67 -3.11 -3.39
C ALA A 103 0.31 -4.47 -4.04
N PRO A 104 0.23 -4.56 -5.39
CA PRO A 104 0.16 -5.84 -6.08
C PRO A 104 1.36 -6.73 -5.72
N VAL A 105 1.14 -8.06 -5.77
CA VAL A 105 2.14 -9.04 -5.31
C VAL A 105 2.37 -10.10 -6.37
N LEU A 106 3.63 -10.35 -6.68
CA LEU A 106 4.03 -11.49 -7.50
C LEU A 106 4.61 -12.59 -6.60
N VAL A 107 4.22 -13.84 -6.85
CA VAL A 107 4.77 -15.03 -6.19
C VAL A 107 5.33 -15.96 -7.26
N ASN A 108 6.62 -16.27 -7.16
CA ASN A 108 7.28 -17.26 -8.00
C ASN A 108 7.51 -18.53 -7.20
N THR A 109 6.85 -19.61 -7.61
CA THR A 109 6.94 -20.92 -6.96
C THR A 109 8.06 -21.79 -7.52
N GLY A 110 8.73 -21.32 -8.57
CA GLY A 110 9.70 -22.09 -9.37
C GLY A 110 9.06 -22.79 -10.57
N SER A 111 7.77 -23.18 -10.50
CA SER A 111 7.00 -23.73 -11.62
C SER A 111 5.99 -22.73 -12.19
N ASP A 112 5.48 -21.84 -11.36
CA ASP A 112 4.47 -20.86 -11.71
C ASP A 112 4.90 -19.45 -11.25
N VAL A 113 4.57 -18.44 -12.03
CA VAL A 113 4.69 -17.04 -11.68
C VAL A 113 3.27 -16.47 -11.56
N ILE A 114 2.86 -16.22 -10.33
CA ILE A 114 1.50 -15.82 -9.98
C ILE A 114 1.49 -14.34 -9.59
N LEU A 115 0.65 -13.55 -10.23
CA LEU A 115 0.43 -12.15 -9.90
C LEU A 115 -0.92 -11.99 -9.20
N PHE A 116 -0.92 -11.44 -7.99
CA PHE A 116 -2.11 -11.07 -7.24
C PHE A 116 -2.42 -9.61 -7.48
N ASP A 117 -3.56 -9.35 -8.12
CA ASP A 117 -4.07 -8.06 -8.56
C ASP A 117 -3.13 -7.32 -9.53
N THR A 118 -3.66 -6.32 -10.20
CA THR A 118 -2.95 -5.69 -11.33
C THR A 118 -2.81 -4.17 -11.20
N GLY A 119 -3.15 -3.62 -10.04
CA GLY A 119 -3.04 -2.18 -9.82
C GLY A 119 -4.04 -1.37 -10.66
N LEU A 120 -3.72 -0.08 -10.80
CA LEU A 120 -4.56 0.91 -11.49
C LEU A 120 -4.32 0.96 -13.00
N GLY A 121 -3.24 0.36 -13.50
CA GLY A 121 -2.91 0.30 -14.92
C GLY A 121 -2.83 1.67 -15.62
N GLU A 122 -3.15 1.72 -16.91
CA GLU A 122 -3.08 2.94 -17.73
C GLU A 122 -3.86 4.11 -17.15
N GLY A 123 -5.03 3.85 -16.57
CA GLY A 123 -5.89 4.88 -15.98
C GLY A 123 -5.28 5.60 -14.78
N GLY A 124 -4.31 4.98 -14.11
CA GLY A 124 -3.59 5.56 -12.97
C GLY A 124 -2.41 6.44 -13.34
N ARG A 125 -1.80 6.26 -14.51
CA ARG A 125 -0.47 6.80 -14.87
C ARG A 125 -0.38 8.32 -14.85
N GLN A 126 -1.42 9.01 -15.26
CA GLN A 126 -1.45 10.47 -15.23
C GLN A 126 -1.34 11.06 -13.82
N ASN A 127 -1.65 10.24 -12.81
CA ASN A 127 -1.59 10.60 -11.39
C ASN A 127 -0.40 9.96 -10.66
N GLY A 128 0.60 9.43 -11.39
CA GLY A 128 1.77 8.76 -10.80
C GLY A 128 1.49 7.38 -10.21
N LEU A 129 0.37 6.77 -10.57
CA LEU A 129 -0.06 5.42 -10.19
C LEU A 129 0.07 4.47 -11.39
N GLY A 130 -0.32 3.20 -11.28
CA GLY A 130 -0.30 2.26 -12.39
C GLY A 130 1.12 1.84 -12.80
N ARG A 131 2.04 1.73 -11.82
CA ARG A 131 3.47 1.46 -12.04
C ARG A 131 3.84 -0.02 -11.91
N LEU A 132 2.85 -0.92 -11.85
CA LEU A 132 3.09 -2.36 -11.67
C LEU A 132 4.08 -2.91 -12.69
N VAL A 133 3.89 -2.62 -13.99
CA VAL A 133 4.75 -3.17 -15.06
C VAL A 133 6.20 -2.69 -14.94
N GLU A 134 6.40 -1.43 -14.58
CA GLU A 134 7.73 -0.88 -14.30
C GLU A 134 8.39 -1.59 -13.10
N GLY A 135 7.61 -1.79 -12.03
CA GLY A 135 8.07 -2.50 -10.84
C GLY A 135 8.41 -3.96 -11.11
N LEU A 136 7.59 -4.68 -11.86
CA LEU A 136 7.88 -6.04 -12.30
C LEU A 136 9.20 -6.10 -13.09
N THR A 137 9.38 -5.16 -14.05
CA THR A 137 10.61 -5.08 -14.84
C THR A 137 11.83 -4.81 -13.97
N ALA A 138 11.74 -3.88 -13.01
CA ALA A 138 12.80 -3.60 -12.05
C ALA A 138 13.13 -4.81 -11.15
N ALA A 139 12.13 -5.64 -10.86
CA ALA A 139 12.30 -6.89 -10.14
C ALA A 139 12.81 -8.05 -11.04
N GLY A 140 13.02 -7.83 -12.33
CA GLY A 140 13.53 -8.83 -13.27
C GLY A 140 12.47 -9.71 -13.92
N TYR A 141 11.20 -9.34 -13.82
CA TYR A 141 10.07 -10.05 -14.44
C TYR A 141 9.48 -9.27 -15.61
N LYS A 142 9.04 -9.98 -16.64
CA LYS A 142 8.27 -9.45 -17.76
C LYS A 142 6.80 -9.84 -17.62
N ARG A 143 5.92 -9.13 -18.29
CA ARG A 143 4.48 -9.48 -18.35
C ARG A 143 4.23 -10.89 -18.90
N GLU A 144 5.06 -11.31 -19.84
CA GLU A 144 5.03 -12.62 -20.49
C GLU A 144 5.45 -13.77 -19.56
N ASP A 145 6.17 -13.48 -18.48
CA ASP A 145 6.59 -14.49 -17.48
C ASP A 145 5.43 -14.88 -16.54
N VAL A 146 4.41 -14.02 -16.40
CA VAL A 146 3.25 -14.28 -15.55
C VAL A 146 2.40 -15.40 -16.14
N THR A 147 2.29 -16.51 -15.42
CA THR A 147 1.53 -17.70 -15.82
C THR A 147 0.10 -17.70 -15.28
N THR A 148 -0.13 -16.97 -14.17
CA THR A 148 -1.44 -16.88 -13.52
C THR A 148 -1.64 -15.48 -12.96
N VAL A 149 -2.77 -14.85 -13.24
CA VAL A 149 -3.24 -13.66 -12.54
C VAL A 149 -4.38 -14.06 -11.61
N VAL A 150 -4.24 -13.78 -10.34
CA VAL A 150 -5.27 -13.95 -9.32
C VAL A 150 -5.90 -12.60 -9.02
N ILE A 151 -7.21 -12.51 -9.16
CA ILE A 151 -7.98 -11.31 -8.83
C ILE A 151 -8.63 -11.56 -7.47
N THR A 152 -8.20 -10.79 -6.46
CA THR A 152 -8.71 -10.93 -5.09
C THR A 152 -10.16 -10.47 -5.00
N HIS A 153 -10.46 -9.35 -5.63
CA HIS A 153 -11.78 -8.79 -5.83
C HIS A 153 -11.74 -7.76 -6.97
N MET A 154 -12.90 -7.21 -7.37
CA MET A 154 -13.00 -6.46 -8.61
C MET A 154 -13.17 -4.95 -8.44
N HIS A 155 -12.56 -4.34 -7.41
CA HIS A 155 -12.44 -2.88 -7.37
C HIS A 155 -11.37 -2.39 -8.37
N GLY A 156 -11.48 -1.14 -8.78
CA GLY A 156 -10.73 -0.58 -9.91
C GLY A 156 -9.21 -0.61 -9.74
N ASP A 157 -8.74 -0.46 -8.53
CA ASP A 157 -7.31 -0.50 -8.17
C ASP A 157 -6.71 -1.92 -8.10
N HIS A 158 -7.53 -2.96 -8.26
CA HIS A 158 -7.09 -4.36 -8.35
C HIS A 158 -7.16 -4.90 -9.78
N ILE A 159 -8.08 -4.37 -10.60
CA ILE A 159 -8.33 -4.86 -11.96
C ILE A 159 -7.94 -3.88 -13.06
N GLY A 160 -7.50 -2.66 -12.71
CA GLY A 160 -7.22 -1.59 -13.69
C GLY A 160 -6.09 -1.92 -14.65
N GLY A 161 -5.13 -2.73 -14.25
CA GLY A 161 -4.00 -3.15 -15.07
C GLY A 161 -4.19 -4.46 -15.82
N LEU A 162 -5.39 -5.05 -15.84
CA LEU A 162 -5.67 -6.28 -16.60
C LEU A 162 -5.62 -6.06 -18.12
N MET A 163 -5.97 -4.87 -18.56
CA MET A 163 -5.94 -4.48 -19.97
C MET A 163 -4.93 -3.36 -20.18
N GLU A 164 -4.20 -3.42 -21.29
CA GLU A 164 -3.22 -2.42 -21.72
C GLU A 164 -3.40 -2.18 -23.22
N GLY A 165 -3.65 -0.94 -23.65
CA GLY A 165 -3.91 -0.64 -25.06
C GLY A 165 -5.06 -1.45 -25.67
N GLY A 166 -6.05 -1.82 -24.89
CA GLY A 166 -7.18 -2.64 -25.33
C GLY A 166 -6.89 -4.14 -25.49
N GLN A 167 -5.73 -4.61 -25.04
CA GLN A 167 -5.34 -6.02 -25.07
C GLN A 167 -5.05 -6.53 -23.64
N PRO A 168 -5.16 -7.85 -23.38
CA PRO A 168 -4.74 -8.42 -22.11
C PRO A 168 -3.27 -8.06 -21.77
N ALA A 169 -3.04 -7.46 -20.62
CA ALA A 169 -1.71 -7.01 -20.21
C ALA A 169 -0.74 -8.16 -19.92
N PHE A 170 -1.26 -9.35 -19.57
CA PHE A 170 -0.50 -10.55 -19.24
C PHE A 170 -0.86 -11.66 -20.24
N PRO A 171 -0.23 -11.69 -21.44
CA PRO A 171 -0.71 -12.47 -22.58
C PRO A 171 -0.67 -14.00 -22.35
N ASN A 172 0.27 -14.48 -21.53
CA ASN A 172 0.47 -15.89 -21.26
C ASN A 172 -0.31 -16.39 -20.03
N ALA A 173 -0.98 -15.48 -19.31
CA ALA A 173 -1.63 -15.83 -18.05
C ALA A 173 -3.00 -16.49 -18.27
N ARG A 174 -3.30 -17.49 -17.43
CA ARG A 174 -4.67 -17.82 -17.04
C ARG A 174 -5.10 -16.94 -15.85
N TYR A 175 -6.39 -16.86 -15.60
CA TYR A 175 -6.94 -15.99 -14.57
C TYR A 175 -7.68 -16.83 -13.52
N VAL A 176 -7.61 -16.41 -12.25
CA VAL A 176 -8.31 -17.05 -11.12
C VAL A 176 -9.00 -15.98 -10.31
N THR A 177 -10.25 -16.21 -9.92
CA THR A 177 -11.01 -15.30 -9.04
C THR A 177 -12.09 -16.07 -8.28
N GLY A 178 -12.67 -15.42 -7.26
CA GLY A 178 -13.83 -15.93 -6.54
C GLY A 178 -15.07 -16.01 -7.44
N GLN A 179 -15.78 -17.14 -7.46
CA GLN A 179 -17.03 -17.28 -8.23
C GLN A 179 -18.07 -16.24 -7.81
N ALA A 180 -18.25 -16.04 -6.51
CA ALA A 180 -19.24 -15.09 -5.98
C ALA A 180 -18.91 -13.63 -6.39
N GLU A 181 -17.63 -13.28 -6.50
CA GLU A 181 -17.19 -11.97 -6.93
C GLU A 181 -17.53 -11.72 -8.39
N TYR A 182 -17.18 -12.67 -9.25
CA TYR A 182 -17.47 -12.55 -10.67
C TYR A 182 -18.98 -12.49 -10.94
N ASP A 183 -19.76 -13.39 -10.35
CA ASP A 183 -21.21 -13.46 -10.52
C ASP A 183 -21.90 -12.15 -10.11
N PHE A 184 -21.48 -11.56 -8.99
CA PHE A 184 -22.00 -10.29 -8.55
C PHE A 184 -21.78 -9.17 -9.57
N TRP A 185 -20.53 -9.02 -10.04
CA TRP A 185 -20.18 -7.88 -10.88
C TRP A 185 -20.66 -7.98 -12.32
N VAL A 186 -20.83 -9.18 -12.88
CA VAL A 186 -21.33 -9.35 -14.24
C VAL A 186 -22.84 -9.36 -14.34
N ASP A 187 -23.57 -9.43 -13.22
CA ASP A 187 -25.03 -9.48 -13.18
C ASP A 187 -25.63 -8.17 -13.68
N PRO A 188 -26.47 -8.20 -14.76
CA PRO A 188 -27.15 -7.01 -15.28
C PRO A 188 -27.96 -6.22 -14.24
N ALA A 189 -28.36 -6.85 -13.15
CA ALA A 189 -29.07 -6.19 -12.04
C ALA A 189 -28.22 -5.10 -11.33
N ARG A 190 -26.94 -4.95 -11.65
CA ARG A 190 -26.11 -3.85 -11.11
C ARG A 190 -26.38 -2.51 -11.81
N VAL A 191 -26.96 -2.52 -13.00
CA VAL A 191 -27.33 -1.28 -13.74
C VAL A 191 -28.36 -0.49 -12.93
N GLY A 192 -28.16 0.82 -12.79
CA GLY A 192 -29.01 1.72 -12.00
C GLY A 192 -28.78 1.63 -10.49
N THR A 193 -27.82 0.84 -10.01
CA THR A 193 -27.43 0.74 -8.59
C THR A 193 -26.11 1.49 -8.31
N PRO A 194 -25.75 1.73 -7.05
CA PRO A 194 -24.44 2.28 -6.71
C PRO A 194 -23.24 1.47 -7.25
N ALA A 195 -23.43 0.19 -7.56
CA ALA A 195 -22.39 -0.70 -8.10
C ALA A 195 -22.16 -0.55 -9.62
N GLU A 196 -23.01 0.19 -10.34
CA GLU A 196 -22.96 0.28 -11.82
C GLU A 196 -21.60 0.74 -12.35
N ASN A 197 -20.97 1.72 -11.73
CA ASN A 197 -19.66 2.20 -12.18
C ASN A 197 -18.57 1.14 -12.01
N GLY A 198 -18.56 0.41 -10.91
CA GLY A 198 -17.67 -0.76 -10.70
C GLY A 198 -17.93 -1.84 -11.74
N GLN A 199 -19.20 -2.15 -12.00
CA GLN A 199 -19.59 -3.11 -13.04
C GLN A 199 -19.04 -2.73 -14.42
N LYS A 200 -19.14 -1.46 -14.84
CA LYS A 200 -18.56 -1.00 -16.11
C LYS A 200 -17.07 -1.29 -16.20
N GLY A 201 -16.33 -1.07 -15.10
CA GLY A 201 -14.92 -1.41 -15.00
C GLY A 201 -14.67 -2.92 -15.16
N VAL A 202 -15.47 -3.76 -14.51
CA VAL A 202 -15.37 -5.22 -14.62
C VAL A 202 -15.71 -5.70 -16.03
N LEU A 203 -16.76 -5.17 -16.66
CA LEU A 203 -17.13 -5.53 -18.04
C LEU A 203 -16.04 -5.13 -19.04
N ALA A 204 -15.31 -4.04 -18.78
CA ALA A 204 -14.21 -3.59 -19.64
C ALA A 204 -12.90 -4.37 -19.43
N ASN A 205 -12.54 -4.64 -18.16
CA ASN A 205 -11.21 -5.16 -17.82
C ASN A 205 -11.21 -6.67 -17.51
N VAL A 206 -12.27 -7.24 -16.97
CA VAL A 206 -12.32 -8.63 -16.49
C VAL A 206 -13.05 -9.53 -17.48
N LYS A 207 -14.24 -9.13 -17.93
CA LYS A 207 -15.08 -9.94 -18.82
C LYS A 207 -14.37 -10.43 -20.10
N PRO A 208 -13.46 -9.64 -20.74
CA PRO A 208 -12.73 -10.13 -21.92
C PRO A 208 -11.89 -11.39 -21.67
N MET A 209 -11.48 -11.66 -20.43
CA MET A 209 -10.70 -12.84 -20.05
C MET A 209 -11.55 -14.00 -19.53
N ALA A 210 -12.89 -13.87 -19.48
CA ALA A 210 -13.75 -14.84 -18.81
C ALA A 210 -13.55 -16.31 -19.28
N GLU A 211 -13.28 -16.51 -20.57
CA GLU A 211 -13.04 -17.85 -21.13
C GLU A 211 -11.73 -18.49 -20.65
N LYS A 212 -10.79 -17.68 -20.15
CA LYS A 212 -9.52 -18.13 -19.56
C LYS A 212 -9.55 -18.15 -18.04
N MET A 213 -10.72 -17.93 -17.42
CA MET A 213 -10.87 -17.85 -15.97
C MET A 213 -11.19 -19.20 -15.36
N THR A 214 -10.59 -19.43 -14.21
CA THR A 214 -10.97 -20.47 -13.26
C THR A 214 -11.64 -19.77 -12.07
N PHE A 215 -12.83 -20.20 -11.73
CA PHE A 215 -13.60 -19.70 -10.61
C PHE A 215 -13.43 -20.63 -9.41
N ILE A 216 -13.11 -20.05 -8.25
CA ILE A 216 -12.89 -20.79 -7.02
C ILE A 216 -13.85 -20.33 -5.91
N GLY A 217 -14.09 -21.20 -4.95
CA GLY A 217 -14.76 -20.89 -3.68
C GLY A 217 -13.79 -20.92 -2.51
N ASP A 218 -14.36 -20.90 -1.29
CA ASP A 218 -13.58 -21.05 -0.06
C ASP A 218 -12.82 -22.39 -0.05
N GLY A 219 -11.52 -22.34 0.29
CA GLY A 219 -10.62 -23.51 0.23
C GLY A 219 -10.17 -23.90 -1.17
N GLY A 220 -10.56 -23.16 -2.22
CA GLY A 220 -10.16 -23.44 -3.60
C GLY A 220 -8.68 -23.24 -3.86
N ALA A 221 -8.02 -24.20 -4.49
CA ALA A 221 -6.60 -24.13 -4.83
C ALA A 221 -6.38 -23.27 -6.10
N VAL A 222 -5.37 -22.40 -6.07
CA VAL A 222 -4.84 -21.68 -7.24
C VAL A 222 -3.80 -22.55 -7.93
N VAL A 223 -2.76 -22.89 -7.20
CA VAL A 223 -1.70 -23.85 -7.53
C VAL A 223 -1.30 -24.58 -6.24
N SER A 224 -0.37 -25.53 -6.34
CA SER A 224 0.19 -26.16 -5.14
C SER A 224 0.81 -25.14 -4.21
N GLY A 225 0.42 -25.15 -2.93
CA GLY A 225 0.89 -24.20 -1.91
C GLY A 225 0.16 -22.84 -1.89
N ILE A 226 -0.85 -22.61 -2.76
CA ILE A 226 -1.64 -21.37 -2.76
C ILE A 226 -3.13 -21.69 -2.77
N THR A 227 -3.82 -21.27 -1.70
CA THR A 227 -5.24 -21.58 -1.47
C THR A 227 -6.03 -20.31 -1.17
N GLY A 228 -7.18 -20.15 -1.82
CA GLY A 228 -8.13 -19.06 -1.58
C GLY A 228 -8.97 -19.31 -0.33
N MET A 229 -9.30 -18.25 0.37
CA MET A 229 -10.17 -18.22 1.54
C MET A 229 -11.21 -17.12 1.38
N ALA A 230 -12.48 -17.43 1.63
CA ALA A 230 -13.54 -16.43 1.57
C ALA A 230 -13.39 -15.39 2.68
N ALA A 231 -13.43 -14.11 2.31
CA ALA A 231 -13.32 -12.97 3.21
C ALA A 231 -14.31 -11.86 2.81
N PHE A 232 -15.57 -12.24 2.67
CA PHE A 232 -16.65 -11.39 2.14
C PHE A 232 -16.95 -10.19 3.03
N GLY A 233 -17.48 -9.15 2.43
CA GLY A 233 -17.96 -7.92 3.07
C GLY A 233 -17.38 -6.65 2.44
N HIS A 234 -16.07 -6.60 2.23
CA HIS A 234 -15.45 -5.52 1.45
C HIS A 234 -16.03 -5.48 0.03
N SER A 235 -16.06 -6.62 -0.62
CA SER A 235 -16.93 -6.90 -1.76
C SER A 235 -17.68 -8.21 -1.53
N PRO A 236 -18.74 -8.51 -2.31
CA PRO A 236 -19.59 -9.70 -2.09
C PRO A 236 -18.87 -11.02 -2.22
N GLY A 237 -17.77 -11.07 -2.95
CA GLY A 237 -17.00 -12.30 -3.16
C GLY A 237 -15.49 -12.11 -2.91
N HIS A 238 -15.10 -11.12 -2.12
CA HIS A 238 -13.71 -10.84 -1.77
C HIS A 238 -13.01 -12.08 -1.22
N MET A 239 -11.81 -12.36 -1.77
CA MET A 239 -10.97 -13.49 -1.39
C MET A 239 -9.62 -13.04 -0.85
N ILE A 240 -9.13 -13.76 0.15
CA ILE A 240 -7.76 -13.70 0.65
C ILE A 240 -7.04 -15.01 0.30
N TYR A 241 -5.71 -15.01 0.38
CA TYR A 241 -4.96 -16.19 -0.08
C TYR A 241 -3.89 -16.59 0.92
N ARG A 242 -3.88 -17.89 1.27
CA ARG A 242 -2.78 -18.49 2.03
C ARG A 242 -1.73 -18.99 1.06
N ILE A 243 -0.50 -18.56 1.28
CA ILE A 243 0.70 -19.03 0.58
C ILE A 243 1.49 -19.87 1.57
N GLU A 244 1.82 -21.08 1.19
CA GLU A 244 2.56 -22.03 2.04
C GLU A 244 3.64 -22.75 1.24
N SER A 245 4.85 -22.77 1.79
CA SER A 245 5.97 -23.50 1.26
C SER A 245 6.90 -23.92 2.40
N GLU A 246 7.24 -25.22 2.45
CA GLU A 246 8.15 -25.79 3.46
C GLU A 246 7.74 -25.49 4.91
N GLY A 247 6.43 -25.45 5.20
CA GLY A 247 5.90 -25.16 6.52
C GLY A 247 5.94 -23.67 6.90
N ARG A 248 6.36 -22.79 5.99
CA ARG A 248 6.28 -21.34 6.12
C ARG A 248 5.00 -20.82 5.48
N GLN A 249 4.37 -19.86 6.11
CA GLN A 249 3.07 -19.34 5.66
C GLN A 249 3.04 -17.82 5.61
N LEU A 250 2.32 -17.30 4.62
CA LEU A 250 1.96 -15.91 4.45
C LEU A 250 0.48 -15.82 4.04
N VAL A 251 -0.27 -14.88 4.59
CA VAL A 251 -1.64 -14.61 4.15
C VAL A 251 -1.70 -13.28 3.41
N LEU A 252 -2.10 -13.30 2.14
CA LEU A 252 -2.45 -12.10 1.39
C LEU A 252 -3.88 -11.72 1.78
N THR A 253 -4.03 -10.62 2.50
CA THR A 253 -5.32 -10.20 3.07
C THR A 253 -6.08 -9.24 2.16
N ALA A 254 -5.49 -8.82 1.05
CA ALA A 254 -6.05 -7.85 0.13
C ALA A 254 -6.71 -6.67 0.90
N ASP A 255 -8.00 -6.41 0.69
CA ASP A 255 -8.75 -5.31 1.27
C ASP A 255 -9.57 -5.67 2.52
N THR A 256 -9.21 -6.76 3.20
CA THR A 256 -9.81 -7.04 4.53
C THR A 256 -9.61 -5.87 5.49
N ALA A 257 -8.50 -5.12 5.35
CA ALA A 257 -8.25 -3.85 6.04
C ALA A 257 -7.53 -2.87 5.10
N ASN A 258 -7.98 -1.62 5.09
CA ASN A 258 -7.48 -0.60 4.16
C ASN A 258 -6.61 0.48 4.82
N HIS A 259 -6.47 0.46 6.16
CA HIS A 259 -5.62 1.40 6.89
C HIS A 259 -5.01 0.72 8.12
N PHE A 260 -3.68 0.75 8.23
CA PHE A 260 -2.89 0.03 9.25
C PHE A 260 -3.14 0.46 10.71
N VAL A 261 -3.71 1.64 10.94
CA VAL A 261 -4.16 2.09 12.26
C VAL A 261 -5.68 1.97 12.36
N LEU A 262 -6.42 2.72 11.54
CA LEU A 262 -7.86 2.87 11.72
C LEU A 262 -8.60 1.54 11.55
N SER A 263 -8.31 0.78 10.48
CA SER A 263 -8.98 -0.50 10.23
C SER A 263 -8.49 -1.64 11.12
N LEU A 264 -7.27 -1.56 11.66
CA LEU A 264 -6.74 -2.59 12.55
C LEU A 264 -7.08 -2.33 14.01
N GLN A 265 -6.86 -1.11 14.52
CA GLN A 265 -7.14 -0.81 15.92
C GLN A 265 -8.63 -0.65 16.23
N ARG A 266 -9.44 -0.43 15.20
CA ARG A 266 -10.90 -0.33 15.29
C ARG A 266 -11.52 -1.14 14.15
N PRO A 267 -11.49 -2.46 14.21
CA PRO A 267 -11.96 -3.32 13.12
C PRO A 267 -13.47 -3.21 12.88
N ASP A 268 -14.20 -2.69 13.83
CA ASP A 268 -15.65 -2.39 13.81
C ASP A 268 -15.99 -1.04 13.14
N TRP A 269 -14.99 -0.18 12.89
CA TRP A 269 -15.26 1.08 12.21
C TRP A 269 -15.54 0.87 10.73
N GLU A 270 -16.55 1.58 10.25
CA GLU A 270 -16.98 1.47 8.86
C GLU A 270 -15.98 2.10 7.90
N VAL A 271 -15.66 1.39 6.83
CA VAL A 271 -14.85 1.88 5.72
C VAL A 271 -15.77 2.20 4.54
N ARG A 272 -15.59 3.35 3.92
CA ARG A 272 -16.44 3.81 2.81
C ARG A 272 -16.51 2.78 1.68
N PHE A 273 -15.43 2.10 1.39
CA PHE A 273 -15.31 1.15 0.29
C PHE A 273 -15.92 -0.23 0.57
N ASP A 274 -16.17 -0.56 1.84
CA ASP A 274 -16.84 -1.82 2.18
C ASP A 274 -18.29 -1.80 1.66
N MET A 275 -18.68 -2.80 0.88
CA MET A 275 -20.00 -2.89 0.28
C MET A 275 -21.05 -3.39 1.30
N ASP A 276 -20.65 -4.28 2.21
CA ASP A 276 -21.42 -4.67 3.40
C ASP A 276 -20.59 -4.36 4.65
N LYS A 277 -20.89 -3.25 5.31
CA LYS A 277 -20.14 -2.74 6.47
C LYS A 277 -20.06 -3.74 7.61
N ALA A 278 -21.18 -4.37 7.93
CA ALA A 278 -21.27 -5.32 9.04
C ALA A 278 -20.49 -6.61 8.75
N ALA A 279 -20.67 -7.16 7.55
CA ALA A 279 -19.92 -8.35 7.12
C ALA A 279 -18.41 -8.06 7.02
N ALA A 280 -18.01 -6.90 6.50
CA ALA A 280 -16.61 -6.50 6.42
C ALA A 280 -15.96 -6.38 7.81
N ALA A 281 -16.63 -5.73 8.76
CA ALA A 281 -16.15 -5.61 10.14
C ALA A 281 -15.99 -6.98 10.82
N ALA A 282 -16.98 -7.87 10.65
CA ALA A 282 -16.93 -9.24 11.18
C ALA A 282 -15.79 -10.07 10.54
N THR A 283 -15.64 -9.99 9.22
CA THR A 283 -14.58 -10.65 8.47
C THR A 283 -13.21 -10.13 8.89
N ARG A 284 -13.06 -8.81 9.00
CA ARG A 284 -11.83 -8.15 9.45
C ARG A 284 -11.42 -8.65 10.82
N SER A 285 -12.33 -8.64 11.78
CA SER A 285 -12.07 -9.17 13.12
C SER A 285 -11.66 -10.64 13.10
N LYS A 286 -12.38 -11.49 12.36
CA LYS A 286 -12.08 -12.91 12.24
C LYS A 286 -10.71 -13.19 11.63
N VAL A 287 -10.37 -12.50 10.54
CA VAL A 287 -9.10 -12.71 9.83
C VAL A 287 -7.93 -12.26 10.70
N PHE A 288 -7.99 -11.07 11.29
CA PHE A 288 -6.88 -10.58 12.11
C PHE A 288 -6.77 -11.28 13.48
N ASP A 289 -7.87 -11.82 14.02
CA ASP A 289 -7.80 -12.68 15.20
C ASP A 289 -7.07 -14.02 14.90
N MET A 290 -7.35 -14.62 13.75
CA MET A 290 -6.61 -15.78 13.25
C MET A 290 -5.12 -15.45 13.08
N LEU A 291 -4.79 -14.37 12.39
CA LEU A 291 -3.39 -13.97 12.15
C LEU A 291 -2.62 -13.71 13.45
N ALA A 292 -3.25 -13.05 14.42
CA ALA A 292 -2.63 -12.77 15.71
C ALA A 292 -2.45 -14.04 16.56
N THR A 293 -3.45 -14.92 16.58
CA THR A 293 -3.44 -16.18 17.35
C THR A 293 -2.39 -17.15 16.82
N ASP A 294 -2.36 -17.34 15.51
CA ASP A 294 -1.46 -18.29 14.85
C ASP A 294 -0.08 -17.68 14.57
N LYS A 295 0.11 -16.39 14.88
CA LYS A 295 1.34 -15.61 14.62
C LYS A 295 1.78 -15.69 13.16
N LEU A 296 0.82 -15.63 12.25
CA LEU A 296 1.07 -15.67 10.82
C LEU A 296 1.46 -14.29 10.30
N ALA A 297 2.43 -14.27 9.39
CA ALA A 297 2.71 -13.09 8.60
C ALA A 297 1.55 -12.82 7.63
N PHE A 298 1.28 -11.54 7.39
CA PHE A 298 0.32 -11.14 6.37
C PHE A 298 0.87 -10.04 5.48
N LEU A 299 0.28 -9.91 4.31
CA LEU A 299 0.49 -8.83 3.38
C LEU A 299 -0.86 -8.24 3.01
N GLY A 300 -1.07 -6.95 3.30
CA GLY A 300 -2.30 -6.23 2.97
C GLY A 300 -2.08 -5.19 1.89
N TYR A 301 -2.98 -5.11 0.93
CA TYR A 301 -2.82 -4.30 -0.28
C TYR A 301 -2.58 -2.80 0.00
N HIS A 302 -3.20 -2.27 1.05
CA HIS A 302 -3.12 -0.85 1.45
C HIS A 302 -2.27 -0.61 2.71
N MET A 303 -1.53 -1.61 3.19
CA MET A 303 -0.63 -1.43 4.33
C MET A 303 0.59 -0.58 3.92
N PRO A 304 1.28 0.06 4.90
CA PRO A 304 2.50 0.80 4.62
C PRO A 304 3.52 -0.06 3.91
N PHE A 305 4.05 0.41 2.78
CA PHE A 305 5.05 -0.34 2.02
C PHE A 305 6.26 -0.73 2.90
N PRO A 306 6.76 -1.97 2.83
CA PRO A 306 6.47 -3.03 1.85
C PRO A 306 5.21 -3.88 2.13
N ALA A 307 4.25 -3.41 2.88
CA ALA A 307 2.93 -3.95 3.11
C ALA A 307 2.88 -5.31 3.85
N VAL A 308 4.01 -5.83 4.30
CA VAL A 308 4.15 -7.13 4.97
C VAL A 308 4.52 -6.96 6.44
N GLY A 309 3.89 -7.75 7.29
CA GLY A 309 4.11 -7.73 8.73
C GLY A 309 3.29 -8.77 9.47
N PHE A 310 3.12 -8.51 10.74
CA PHE A 310 2.33 -9.30 11.67
C PHE A 310 1.28 -8.40 12.34
N VAL A 311 0.35 -9.00 13.04
CA VAL A 311 -0.54 -8.27 13.94
C VAL A 311 -0.37 -8.76 15.36
N GLU A 312 -0.41 -7.80 16.28
CA GLU A 312 -0.50 -8.06 17.71
C GLU A 312 -1.90 -7.67 18.19
N LYS A 313 -2.55 -8.55 18.95
CA LYS A 313 -3.82 -8.24 19.57
C LYS A 313 -3.63 -7.22 20.68
N VAL A 314 -4.41 -6.14 20.66
CA VAL A 314 -4.46 -5.09 21.68
C VAL A 314 -5.89 -4.95 22.22
N ASP A 315 -6.11 -4.11 23.23
CA ASP A 315 -7.36 -4.05 23.98
C ASP A 315 -8.64 -3.92 23.11
N GLN A 316 -8.58 -3.20 22.01
CA GLN A 316 -9.76 -2.91 21.16
C GLN A 316 -9.58 -3.31 19.68
N GLY A 317 -8.57 -4.11 19.36
CA GLY A 317 -8.30 -4.51 17.98
C GLY A 317 -6.89 -5.04 17.82
N TYR A 318 -6.19 -4.58 16.78
CA TYR A 318 -4.89 -5.12 16.41
C TYR A 318 -3.91 -4.01 16.09
N ARG A 319 -2.64 -4.21 16.41
CA ARG A 319 -1.53 -3.34 16.05
C ARG A 319 -0.72 -3.97 14.93
N PHE A 320 -0.48 -3.22 13.86
CA PHE A 320 0.44 -3.64 12.80
C PHE A 320 1.88 -3.64 13.30
N VAL A 321 2.58 -4.75 13.10
CA VAL A 321 4.00 -4.93 13.41
C VAL A 321 4.73 -5.19 12.09
N PRO A 322 5.40 -4.20 11.50
CA PRO A 322 6.11 -4.37 10.23
C PRO A 322 7.13 -5.51 10.31
N LYS A 323 7.29 -6.27 9.22
CA LYS A 323 8.33 -7.29 9.10
C LYS A 323 9.71 -6.61 9.18
N ALA A 324 10.58 -7.12 10.04
CA ALA A 324 11.96 -6.66 10.09
C ALA A 324 12.76 -7.20 8.90
N TYR A 325 13.75 -6.42 8.43
CA TYR A 325 14.62 -6.83 7.30
C TYR A 325 15.47 -8.08 7.59
N GLN A 326 15.61 -8.45 8.86
CA GLN A 326 16.45 -9.55 9.30
C GLN A 326 15.84 -10.95 9.11
N PHE A 327 14.54 -11.04 8.78
CA PHE A 327 13.81 -12.32 8.79
C PHE A 327 13.18 -12.62 7.44
N ASP A 328 13.52 -13.79 6.92
CA ASP A 328 12.69 -14.48 5.93
C ASP A 328 11.50 -15.16 6.62
N ILE A 329 10.37 -15.24 5.91
CA ILE A 329 9.15 -15.88 6.39
C ILE A 329 9.18 -17.38 6.05
#